data_979ac6bc6322accf98b9ca4aed8f7605
#
_entry.id   979ac6bc6322accf98b9ca4aed8f7605
#
_cell.length_a   1.000
_cell.length_b   1.000
_cell.length_c   1.000
_cell.angle_alpha   90.00
_cell.angle_beta   90.00
_cell.angle_gamma   90.00
#
_symmetry.space_group_name_H-M   'P 1'
#
loop_
_entity.id
_entity.type
_entity.pdbx_description
1 polymer ?
#
loop_
_entity_poly.entity_id
_entity_poly.type
_entity_poly.pdbx_seq_one_letter_code
_entity_poly.pdbx_strand_id
1 'polypeptide(L)'
;KGNVLKRGNRVKSADQKLESAALQPMQKYPAEFRLAVQLIIQSNGNLSLKEITEKTFYSERHLNRLSNHYLGFNLKHFSRIVRINKAIYLLHYTSHILDYISAESGFYDISHFIRDFRAVCGVTPQEFRSNLSDFYSAIAKF
;
A
#
# COMPACT_ATOMS: atom_id res chain seq x y z
N LYS A 1 -21.27 -6.51 -41.65
CA LYS A 1 -21.87 -6.07 -40.36
C LYS A 1 -21.55 -7.00 -39.15
N GLY A 2 -20.59 -7.95 -39.24
CA GLY A 2 -20.32 -8.96 -38.21
C GLY A 2 -19.08 -8.77 -37.33
N ASN A 3 -18.25 -7.74 -37.55
CA ASN A 3 -16.90 -7.69 -36.94
C ASN A 3 -16.72 -6.77 -35.74
N VAL A 4 -17.68 -5.92 -35.38
CA VAL A 4 -17.52 -4.96 -34.26
C VAL A 4 -17.83 -5.59 -32.90
N LEU A 5 -18.72 -6.59 -32.84
CA LEU A 5 -19.11 -7.28 -31.60
C LEU A 5 -18.04 -8.26 -31.08
N LYS A 6 -17.14 -8.77 -31.94
CA LYS A 6 -16.08 -9.70 -31.53
C LYS A 6 -14.87 -9.02 -30.86
N ARG A 7 -14.63 -7.74 -31.11
CA ARG A 7 -13.52 -6.99 -30.48
C ARG A 7 -13.81 -6.64 -29.01
N GLY A 8 -15.05 -6.29 -28.68
CA GLY A 8 -15.45 -5.97 -27.30
C GLY A 8 -15.35 -7.17 -26.35
N ASN A 9 -15.69 -8.36 -26.82
CA ASN A 9 -15.58 -9.58 -25.99
C ASN A 9 -14.15 -10.08 -25.78
N ARG A 10 -13.22 -9.80 -26.71
CA ARG A 10 -11.80 -10.15 -26.54
C ARG A 10 -11.11 -9.30 -25.48
N VAL A 11 -11.42 -8.01 -25.42
CA VAL A 11 -10.83 -7.09 -24.42
C VAL A 11 -11.31 -7.45 -23.02
N LYS A 12 -12.61 -7.65 -22.83
CA LYS A 12 -13.18 -8.09 -21.53
C LYS A 12 -12.61 -9.43 -21.05
N SER A 13 -12.38 -10.36 -21.94
CA SER A 13 -11.77 -11.66 -21.61
C SER A 13 -10.29 -11.54 -21.23
N ALA A 14 -9.54 -10.61 -21.81
CA ALA A 14 -8.15 -10.36 -21.46
C ALA A 14 -8.02 -9.70 -20.08
N ASP A 15 -8.86 -8.68 -19.79
CA ASP A 15 -8.89 -8.00 -18.50
C ASP A 15 -9.30 -8.97 -17.37
N GLN A 16 -10.32 -9.80 -17.58
CA GLN A 16 -10.71 -10.84 -16.63
C GLN A 16 -9.62 -11.88 -16.37
N LYS A 17 -8.84 -12.24 -17.38
CA LYS A 17 -7.70 -13.16 -17.21
C LYS A 17 -6.55 -12.52 -16.45
N LEU A 18 -6.29 -11.23 -16.69
CA LEU A 18 -5.26 -10.47 -15.95
C LEU A 18 -5.67 -10.29 -14.48
N GLU A 19 -6.93 -9.95 -14.22
CA GLU A 19 -7.46 -9.86 -12.87
C GLU A 19 -7.40 -11.21 -12.14
N SER A 20 -7.80 -12.29 -12.79
CA SER A 20 -7.74 -13.64 -12.21
C SER A 20 -6.30 -14.09 -11.97
N ALA A 21 -5.36 -13.78 -12.87
CA ALA A 21 -3.94 -14.07 -12.70
C ALA A 21 -3.31 -13.26 -11.55
N ALA A 22 -3.71 -12.01 -11.36
CA ALA A 22 -3.27 -11.17 -10.25
C ALA A 22 -3.82 -11.64 -8.89
N LEU A 23 -5.01 -12.25 -8.87
CA LEU A 23 -5.65 -12.76 -7.65
C LEU A 23 -5.20 -14.18 -7.26
N GLN A 24 -4.67 -14.96 -8.20
CA GLN A 24 -4.23 -16.33 -7.94
C GLN A 24 -3.18 -16.46 -6.81
N PRO A 25 -2.16 -15.59 -6.71
CA PRO A 25 -1.20 -15.67 -5.61
C PRO A 25 -1.82 -15.49 -4.23
N MET A 26 -2.92 -14.74 -4.13
CA MET A 26 -3.62 -14.49 -2.87
C MET A 26 -4.51 -15.64 -2.42
N GLN A 27 -4.96 -16.51 -3.31
CA GLN A 27 -5.90 -17.59 -2.98
C GLN A 27 -5.29 -18.68 -2.07
N LYS A 28 -3.97 -18.80 -2.04
CA LYS A 28 -3.27 -19.75 -1.16
C LYS A 28 -3.25 -19.35 0.31
N TYR A 29 -3.62 -18.11 0.64
CA TYR A 29 -3.68 -17.62 2.02
C TYR A 29 -5.07 -17.81 2.62
N PRO A 30 -5.17 -18.00 3.97
CA PRO A 30 -6.47 -18.07 4.64
C PRO A 30 -7.36 -16.86 4.33
N ALA A 31 -8.67 -17.09 4.20
CA ALA A 31 -9.63 -16.04 3.79
C ALA A 31 -9.64 -14.86 4.77
N GLU A 32 -9.55 -15.12 6.07
CA GLU A 32 -9.49 -14.11 7.13
C GLU A 32 -8.24 -13.23 7.02
N PHE A 33 -7.10 -13.83 6.68
CA PHE A 33 -5.85 -13.08 6.47
C PHE A 33 -5.94 -12.20 5.21
N ARG A 34 -6.46 -12.75 4.12
CA ARG A 34 -6.70 -11.98 2.89
C ARG A 34 -7.60 -10.79 3.12
N LEU A 35 -8.69 -10.97 3.87
CA LEU A 35 -9.62 -9.90 4.20
C LEU A 35 -8.94 -8.80 5.03
N ALA A 36 -8.18 -9.16 6.05
CA ALA A 36 -7.43 -8.20 6.87
C ALA A 36 -6.43 -7.39 6.01
N VAL A 37 -5.68 -8.05 5.15
CA VAL A 37 -4.73 -7.40 4.21
C VAL A 37 -5.46 -6.46 3.25
N GLN A 38 -6.58 -6.88 2.67
CA GLN A 38 -7.38 -6.03 1.78
C GLN A 38 -7.90 -4.78 2.48
N LEU A 39 -8.42 -4.92 3.71
CA LEU A 39 -8.90 -3.78 4.50
C LEU A 39 -7.78 -2.77 4.79
N ILE A 40 -6.60 -3.24 5.13
CA ILE A 40 -5.43 -2.39 5.36
C ILE A 40 -5.03 -1.64 4.09
N ILE A 41 -4.93 -2.33 2.97
CA ILE A 41 -4.55 -1.73 1.68
C ILE A 41 -5.61 -0.72 1.22
N GLN A 42 -6.90 -1.07 1.24
CA GLN A 42 -7.99 -0.20 0.80
C GLN A 42 -8.12 1.07 1.66
N SER A 43 -7.81 0.96 2.95
CA SER A 43 -7.79 2.11 3.87
C SER A 43 -6.49 2.93 3.84
N ASN A 44 -5.54 2.58 2.98
CA ASN A 44 -4.18 3.12 3.01
C ASN A 44 -3.51 3.02 4.41
N GLY A 45 -3.78 1.93 5.13
CA GLY A 45 -3.24 1.69 6.47
C GLY A 45 -3.88 2.53 7.59
N ASN A 46 -5.04 3.14 7.35
CA ASN A 46 -5.69 4.05 8.31
C ASN A 46 -6.69 3.36 9.24
N LEU A 47 -7.11 2.12 8.96
CA LEU A 47 -7.93 1.37 9.90
C LEU A 47 -7.11 0.95 11.13
N SER A 48 -7.71 1.13 12.31
CA SER A 48 -7.18 0.59 13.56
C SER A 48 -7.32 -0.94 13.59
N LEU A 49 -6.51 -1.60 14.42
CA LEU A 49 -6.65 -3.05 14.64
C LEU A 49 -8.04 -3.43 15.15
N LYS A 50 -8.65 -2.59 16.01
CA LYS A 50 -10.01 -2.78 16.50
C LYS A 50 -11.01 -2.81 15.34
N GLU A 51 -10.95 -1.84 14.43
CA GLU A 51 -11.83 -1.80 13.26
C GLU A 51 -11.61 -3.02 12.34
N ILE A 52 -10.38 -3.47 12.18
CA ILE A 52 -10.06 -4.67 11.40
C ILE A 52 -10.66 -5.91 12.05
N THR A 53 -10.53 -6.08 13.37
CA THR A 53 -11.11 -7.22 14.09
C THR A 53 -12.66 -7.22 14.04
N GLU A 54 -13.28 -6.05 14.15
CA GLU A 54 -14.73 -5.89 14.03
C GLU A 54 -15.24 -6.26 12.64
N LYS A 55 -14.52 -5.86 11.59
CA LYS A 55 -14.88 -6.13 10.18
C LYS A 55 -14.61 -7.56 9.75
N THR A 56 -13.58 -8.19 10.29
CA THR A 56 -13.20 -9.56 9.93
C THR A 56 -13.87 -10.62 10.80
N PHE A 57 -14.38 -10.25 11.97
CA PHE A 57 -14.91 -11.15 13.01
C PHE A 57 -13.87 -12.11 13.59
N TYR A 58 -12.57 -11.78 13.47
CA TYR A 58 -11.46 -12.54 14.04
C TYR A 58 -10.72 -11.73 15.10
N SER A 59 -10.17 -12.42 16.09
CA SER A 59 -9.40 -11.76 17.14
C SER A 59 -8.08 -11.17 16.62
N GLU A 60 -7.62 -10.10 17.25
CA GLU A 60 -6.31 -9.51 16.97
C GLU A 60 -5.19 -10.55 17.08
N ARG A 61 -5.23 -11.39 18.11
CA ARG A 61 -4.24 -12.46 18.33
C ARG A 61 -4.19 -13.43 17.14
N HIS A 62 -5.33 -13.85 16.63
CA HIS A 62 -5.43 -14.76 15.48
C HIS A 62 -4.86 -14.11 14.22
N LEU A 63 -5.28 -12.88 13.92
CA LEU A 63 -4.82 -12.15 12.74
C LEU A 63 -3.32 -11.83 12.79
N ASN A 64 -2.80 -11.45 13.96
CA ASN A 64 -1.37 -11.21 14.13
C ASN A 64 -0.55 -12.50 14.04
N ARG A 65 -1.06 -13.63 14.50
CA ARG A 65 -0.41 -14.93 14.30
C ARG A 65 -0.25 -15.26 12.82
N LEU A 66 -1.29 -15.04 12.02
CA LEU A 66 -1.24 -15.23 10.57
C LEU A 66 -0.30 -14.24 9.90
N SER A 67 -0.34 -12.97 10.30
CA SER A 67 0.55 -11.94 9.78
C SER A 67 2.02 -12.25 10.06
N ASN A 68 2.36 -12.62 11.28
CA ASN A 68 3.72 -13.04 11.63
C ASN A 68 4.16 -14.28 10.85
N HIS A 69 3.26 -15.22 10.63
CA HIS A 69 3.57 -16.44 9.86
C HIS A 69 3.84 -16.14 8.38
N TYR A 70 3.00 -15.34 7.73
CA TYR A 70 3.09 -15.10 6.29
C TYR A 70 3.95 -13.90 5.90
N LEU A 71 4.00 -12.84 6.72
CA LEU A 71 4.73 -11.61 6.43
C LEU A 71 6.00 -11.44 7.29
N GLY A 72 6.12 -12.16 8.40
CA GLY A 72 7.23 -12.01 9.34
C GLY A 72 7.08 -10.84 10.33
N PHE A 73 5.94 -10.14 10.33
CA PHE A 73 5.65 -9.02 11.24
C PHE A 73 4.13 -8.90 11.48
N ASN A 74 3.75 -8.12 12.50
CA ASN A 74 2.34 -7.96 12.88
C ASN A 74 1.58 -6.99 11.95
N LEU A 75 0.24 -6.97 12.07
CA LEU A 75 -0.62 -6.12 11.24
C LEU A 75 -0.39 -4.63 11.44
N LYS A 76 -0.03 -4.20 12.66
CA LYS A 76 0.30 -2.79 12.94
C LYS A 76 1.50 -2.32 12.13
N HIS A 77 2.52 -3.17 12.03
CA HIS A 77 3.69 -2.90 11.19
C HIS A 77 3.32 -2.88 9.70
N PHE A 78 2.48 -3.80 9.26
CA PHE A 78 1.98 -3.82 7.89
C PHE A 78 1.19 -2.54 7.55
N SER A 79 0.30 -2.08 8.42
CA SER A 79 -0.41 -0.81 8.26
C SER A 79 0.54 0.39 8.15
N ARG A 80 1.62 0.39 8.95
CA ARG A 80 2.68 1.40 8.85
C ARG A 80 3.35 1.41 7.47
N ILE A 81 3.73 0.24 6.95
CA ILE A 81 4.32 0.12 5.61
C ILE A 81 3.37 0.65 4.54
N VAL A 82 2.09 0.32 4.62
CA VAL A 82 1.07 0.80 3.66
C VAL A 82 0.94 2.32 3.71
N ARG A 83 0.91 2.94 4.90
CA ARG A 83 0.94 4.42 5.03
C ARG A 83 2.21 5.03 4.44
N ILE A 84 3.36 4.43 4.70
CA ILE A 84 4.63 4.90 4.13
C ILE A 84 4.64 4.80 2.61
N ASN A 85 4.10 3.74 2.04
CA ASN A 85 3.96 3.61 0.58
C ASN A 85 3.10 4.73 -0.03
N LYS A 86 2.02 5.12 0.63
CA LYS A 86 1.21 6.28 0.24
C LYS A 86 2.05 7.57 0.24
N ALA A 87 2.82 7.77 1.31
CA ALA A 87 3.70 8.93 1.44
C ALA A 87 4.81 8.95 0.35
N ILE A 88 5.43 7.80 0.07
CA ILE A 88 6.42 7.66 -1.01
C ILE A 88 5.82 8.08 -2.35
N TYR A 89 4.61 7.61 -2.66
CA TYR A 89 3.91 8.00 -3.87
C TYR A 89 3.72 9.52 -3.96
N LEU A 90 3.24 10.16 -2.89
CA LEU A 90 3.04 11.60 -2.85
C LEU A 90 4.35 12.39 -2.94
N LEU A 91 5.42 11.92 -2.28
CA LEU A 91 6.75 12.53 -2.37
C LEU A 91 7.32 12.47 -3.79
N HIS A 92 7.06 11.38 -4.48
CA HIS A 92 7.60 11.14 -5.83
C HIS A 92 6.84 11.92 -6.92
N TYR A 93 5.51 11.89 -6.85
CA TYR A 93 4.65 12.38 -7.95
C TYR A 93 4.04 13.77 -7.71
N THR A 94 4.24 14.36 -6.55
CA THR A 94 3.71 15.68 -6.21
C THR A 94 4.76 16.60 -5.61
N SER A 95 4.48 17.91 -5.63
CA SER A 95 5.28 18.92 -4.96
C SER A 95 4.66 19.40 -3.64
N HIS A 96 3.71 18.64 -3.09
CA HIS A 96 3.08 19.00 -1.81
C HIS A 96 4.10 19.12 -0.67
N ILE A 97 3.83 20.02 0.28
CA ILE A 97 4.63 20.16 1.48
C ILE A 97 4.50 18.93 2.40
N LEU A 98 5.50 18.71 3.24
CA LEU A 98 5.54 17.53 4.11
C LEU A 98 4.37 17.43 5.09
N ASP A 99 3.87 18.56 5.60
CA ASP A 99 2.69 18.59 6.47
C ASP A 99 1.46 18.03 5.77
N TYR A 100 1.22 18.43 4.53
CA TYR A 100 0.14 17.90 3.72
C TYR A 100 0.30 16.39 3.48
N ILE A 101 1.50 15.94 3.09
CA ILE A 101 1.79 14.51 2.84
C ILE A 101 1.60 13.69 4.11
N SER A 102 2.04 14.19 5.25
CA SER A 102 1.85 13.57 6.56
C SER A 102 0.36 13.34 6.86
N ALA A 103 -0.44 14.40 6.75
CA ALA A 103 -1.89 14.33 6.99
C ALA A 103 -2.59 13.40 6.00
N GLU A 104 -2.31 13.52 4.71
CA GLU A 104 -2.92 12.73 3.64
C GLU A 104 -2.57 11.25 3.72
N SER A 105 -1.39 10.93 4.26
CA SER A 105 -0.94 9.56 4.50
C SER A 105 -1.44 8.97 5.82
N GLY A 106 -2.21 9.72 6.62
CA GLY A 106 -2.85 9.25 7.84
C GLY A 106 -1.95 9.23 9.08
N PHE A 107 -0.93 10.07 9.13
CA PHE A 107 -0.12 10.25 10.33
C PHE A 107 -0.75 11.30 11.26
N TYR A 108 -0.55 11.11 12.57
CA TYR A 108 -1.09 12.00 13.58
C TYR A 108 -0.48 13.42 13.49
N ASP A 109 0.83 13.49 13.29
CA ASP A 109 1.58 14.71 13.09
C ASP A 109 2.82 14.47 12.23
N ILE A 110 3.50 15.58 11.87
CA ILE A 110 4.71 15.51 11.03
C ILE A 110 5.88 14.78 11.73
N SER A 111 6.00 14.90 13.03
CA SER A 111 7.06 14.24 13.81
C SER A 111 6.87 12.71 13.80
N HIS A 112 5.64 12.26 13.96
CA HIS A 112 5.28 10.84 13.82
C HIS A 112 5.58 10.33 12.41
N PHE A 113 5.22 11.11 11.39
CA PHE A 113 5.52 10.80 9.99
C PHE A 113 7.02 10.65 9.72
N ILE A 114 7.83 11.64 10.11
CA ILE A 114 9.28 11.61 9.89
C ILE A 114 9.92 10.41 10.59
N ARG A 115 9.53 10.15 11.84
CA ARG A 115 10.04 9.00 12.62
C ARG A 115 9.73 7.67 11.96
N ASP A 116 8.47 7.45 11.58
CA ASP A 116 8.04 6.19 10.97
C ASP A 116 8.61 6.01 9.57
N PHE A 117 8.68 7.09 8.79
CA PHE A 117 9.28 7.07 7.45
C PHE A 117 10.76 6.68 7.53
N ARG A 118 11.52 7.31 8.43
CA ARG A 118 12.93 6.99 8.64
C ARG A 118 13.14 5.55 9.13
N ALA A 119 12.27 5.06 9.99
CA ALA A 119 12.33 3.68 10.49
C ALA A 119 12.14 2.65 9.36
N VAL A 120 11.32 2.94 8.35
CA VAL A 120 11.05 2.05 7.22
C VAL A 120 12.03 2.27 6.07
N CYS A 121 12.31 3.51 5.71
CA CYS A 121 13.08 3.86 4.51
C CYS A 121 14.58 4.13 4.78
N GLY A 122 14.99 4.28 6.04
CA GLY A 122 16.38 4.59 6.43
C GLY A 122 16.78 6.06 6.26
N VAL A 123 15.95 6.88 5.62
CA VAL A 123 16.17 8.32 5.38
C VAL A 123 14.91 9.11 5.74
N THR A 124 15.04 10.41 5.95
CA THR A 124 13.88 11.28 6.18
C THR A 124 13.08 11.50 4.89
N PRO A 125 11.79 11.89 4.97
CA PRO A 125 11.01 12.24 3.78
C PRO A 125 11.64 13.32 2.92
N GLN A 126 12.27 14.31 3.55
CA GLN A 126 12.94 15.39 2.83
C GLN A 126 14.19 14.93 2.10
N GLU A 127 15.03 14.12 2.75
CA GLU A 127 16.20 13.49 2.13
C GLU A 127 15.78 12.57 0.97
N PHE A 128 14.71 11.79 1.14
CA PHE A 128 14.16 10.96 0.08
C PHE A 128 13.77 11.78 -1.15
N ARG A 129 13.05 12.89 -0.96
CA ARG A 129 12.65 13.80 -2.05
C ARG A 129 13.86 14.45 -2.74
N SER A 130 14.84 14.90 -1.96
CA SER A 130 16.07 15.50 -2.50
C SER A 130 16.87 14.49 -3.31
N ASN A 131 17.04 13.27 -2.83
CA ASN A 131 17.74 12.20 -3.56
C ASN A 131 17.07 11.86 -4.91
N LEU A 132 15.73 11.86 -4.96
CA LEU A 132 14.99 11.69 -6.23
C LEU A 132 15.28 12.83 -7.21
N SER A 133 15.27 14.07 -6.73
CA SER A 133 15.57 15.25 -7.53
C SER A 133 16.98 15.19 -8.13
N ASP A 134 17.96 14.82 -7.32
CA ASP A 134 19.37 14.67 -7.75
C ASP A 134 19.52 13.54 -8.76
N PHE A 135 18.87 12.41 -8.56
CA PHE A 135 18.86 11.28 -9.49
C PHE A 135 18.31 11.67 -10.87
N TYR A 136 17.15 12.33 -10.90
CA TYR A 136 16.57 12.80 -12.17
C TYR A 136 17.41 13.87 -12.85
N SER A 137 18.01 14.77 -12.08
CA SER A 137 18.92 15.79 -12.60
C SER A 137 20.19 15.18 -13.19
N ALA A 138 20.69 14.10 -12.62
CA ALA A 138 21.83 13.35 -13.15
C ALA A 138 21.50 12.65 -14.49
N ILE A 139 20.32 12.02 -14.58
CA ILE A 139 19.86 11.35 -15.82
C ILE A 139 19.62 12.36 -16.95
N ALA A 140 19.05 13.52 -16.66
CA ALA A 140 18.74 14.55 -17.65
C ALA A 140 19.99 15.15 -18.33
N LYS A 141 21.19 14.88 -17.80
CA LYS A 141 22.46 15.29 -18.40
C LYS A 141 23.01 14.33 -19.45
N PHE A 142 22.39 13.18 -19.59
CA PHE A 142 22.69 12.18 -20.61
C PHE A 142 21.69 12.21 -21.76
#